data_689069704a2f645039381f2e334a6ff7
#
_entry.id   689069704a2f645039381f2e334a6ff7
#
_cell.length_a   1.000
_cell.length_b   1.000
_cell.length_c   1.000
_cell.angle_alpha   90.00
_cell.angle_beta   90.00
_cell.angle_gamma   90.00
#
_symmetry.space_group_name_H-M   'P 1'
#
loop_
_entity.id
_entity.type
_entity.pdbx_description
1 polymer ?
#
loop_
_entity_poly.entity_id
_entity_poly.type
_entity_poly.pdbx_seq_one_letter_code
_entity_poly.pdbx_strand_id
1 'polypeptide(L)'
;MKYIWINPVAENMYTREALGCFLKKHGLIQVRCNKDWGAVVKEKYKAQVGAGPDTVADMRCPVAGRMAADYLYRQGEHGSGEPIRGKQGPSLVIPDIEPILIHCAREISGRRDLCDGQKLITTPCQALADAGNALKLKDTRFLTWNGLLQELGDTVEGTCAEYSVQAGVKTCLKSSPIPPGFFENLGIDTVSLTGEENIREYFEGKSWKQVRLVEMLCCHMGCHNGDGVTTDEKKV
;
A
#
# COMPACT_ATOMS: atom_id res chain seq x y z
N MET A 1 12.51 21.35 -12.06
CA MET A 1 11.08 21.30 -11.64
C MET A 1 10.89 20.29 -10.52
N LYS A 2 9.78 20.38 -9.75
CA LYS A 2 9.42 19.38 -8.75
C LYS A 2 8.06 18.78 -9.12
N TYR A 3 8.04 17.50 -9.44
CA TYR A 3 6.85 16.75 -9.75
C TYR A 3 6.39 15.98 -8.53
N ILE A 4 5.09 15.84 -8.31
CA ILE A 4 4.55 15.10 -7.18
C ILE A 4 3.45 14.13 -7.64
N TRP A 5 3.57 12.88 -7.24
CA TRP A 5 2.47 11.92 -7.26
C TRP A 5 1.91 11.80 -5.86
N ILE A 6 0.62 12.05 -5.73
CA ILE A 6 -0.07 12.04 -4.45
C ILE A 6 -0.81 10.72 -4.31
N ASN A 7 -0.61 10.02 -3.19
CA ASN A 7 -1.31 8.78 -2.93
C ASN A 7 -2.82 9.04 -2.79
N PRO A 8 -3.68 8.08 -3.18
CA PRO A 8 -5.13 8.28 -3.17
C PRO A 8 -5.71 8.67 -1.82
N VAL A 9 -5.11 8.22 -0.71
CA VAL A 9 -5.56 8.59 0.64
C VAL A 9 -5.39 10.09 0.84
N ALA A 10 -4.17 10.61 0.69
CA ALA A 10 -3.89 12.04 0.85
C ALA A 10 -4.70 12.89 -0.14
N GLU A 11 -4.85 12.44 -1.39
CA GLU A 11 -5.63 13.17 -2.39
C GLU A 11 -7.10 13.30 -2.00
N ASN A 12 -7.70 12.28 -1.37
CA ASN A 12 -9.09 12.30 -0.93
C ASN A 12 -9.32 13.04 0.41
N MET A 13 -8.27 13.42 1.11
CA MET A 13 -8.38 14.20 2.35
C MET A 13 -8.80 15.65 2.12
N TYR A 14 -8.64 16.18 0.92
CA TYR A 14 -8.77 17.60 0.62
C TYR A 14 -9.68 17.87 -0.58
N THR A 15 -10.23 19.08 -0.66
CA THR A 15 -10.89 19.52 -1.89
C THR A 15 -9.85 19.69 -2.99
N ARG A 16 -10.28 19.57 -4.25
CA ARG A 16 -9.40 19.77 -5.39
C ARG A 16 -8.78 21.17 -5.41
N GLU A 17 -9.57 22.17 -5.00
CA GLU A 17 -9.17 23.57 -4.95
C GLU A 17 -8.11 23.79 -3.87
N ALA A 18 -8.36 23.27 -2.64
CA ALA A 18 -7.43 23.39 -1.52
C ALA A 18 -6.09 22.74 -1.85
N LEU A 19 -6.12 21.51 -2.36
CA LEU A 19 -4.91 20.80 -2.76
C LEU A 19 -4.18 21.52 -3.91
N GLY A 20 -4.92 22.04 -4.90
CA GLY A 20 -4.35 22.81 -6.01
C GLY A 20 -3.67 24.10 -5.56
N CYS A 21 -4.27 24.84 -4.63
CA CYS A 21 -3.68 26.05 -4.04
C CYS A 21 -2.38 25.71 -3.28
N PHE A 22 -2.40 24.66 -2.47
CA PHE A 22 -1.23 24.18 -1.73
C PHE A 22 -0.08 23.82 -2.67
N LEU A 23 -0.35 23.00 -3.69
CA LEU A 23 0.67 22.57 -4.65
C LEU A 23 1.28 23.77 -5.40
N LYS A 24 0.44 24.71 -5.83
CA LYS A 24 0.89 25.93 -6.51
C LYS A 24 1.77 26.80 -5.61
N LYS A 25 1.39 26.98 -4.33
CA LYS A 25 2.16 27.72 -3.33
C LYS A 25 3.57 27.17 -3.19
N HIS A 26 3.74 25.83 -3.24
CA HIS A 26 5.03 25.16 -3.07
C HIS A 26 5.74 24.81 -4.39
N GLY A 27 5.23 25.28 -5.53
CA GLY A 27 5.83 25.02 -6.84
C GLY A 27 5.86 23.52 -7.22
N LEU A 28 4.89 22.76 -6.74
CA LEU A 28 4.75 21.32 -7.00
C LEU A 28 3.80 21.06 -8.16
N ILE A 29 4.22 20.28 -9.13
CA ILE A 29 3.43 19.91 -10.30
C ILE A 29 2.88 18.50 -10.10
N GLN A 30 1.56 18.38 -9.89
CA GLN A 30 0.95 17.07 -9.73
C GLN A 30 1.03 16.26 -11.03
N VAL A 31 1.45 15.02 -10.90
CA VAL A 31 1.51 14.03 -11.99
C VAL A 31 0.67 12.80 -11.67
N ARG A 32 0.19 12.13 -12.70
CA ARG A 32 -0.60 10.89 -12.60
C ARG A 32 0.07 9.79 -13.43
N CYS A 33 -0.20 8.55 -13.11
CA CYS A 33 0.19 7.41 -13.94
C CYS A 33 -0.64 7.41 -15.23
N ASN A 34 -0.02 6.94 -16.31
CA ASN A 34 -0.68 6.70 -17.59
C ASN A 34 -1.38 5.33 -17.62
N LYS A 35 -0.93 4.40 -16.77
CA LYS A 35 -1.48 3.04 -16.66
C LYS A 35 -2.33 2.89 -15.41
N ASP A 36 -3.35 2.05 -15.51
CA ASP A 36 -4.07 1.53 -14.34
C ASP A 36 -3.27 0.37 -13.72
N TRP A 37 -2.38 0.73 -12.79
CA TRP A 37 -1.57 -0.24 -12.08
C TRP A 37 -2.38 -1.12 -11.13
N GLY A 38 -3.55 -0.66 -10.69
CA GLY A 38 -4.49 -1.49 -9.94
C GLY A 38 -4.96 -2.68 -10.76
N ALA A 39 -5.42 -2.43 -11.99
CA ALA A 39 -5.83 -3.49 -12.91
C ALA A 39 -4.65 -4.43 -13.25
N VAL A 40 -3.47 -3.89 -13.53
CA VAL A 40 -2.26 -4.70 -13.82
C VAL A 40 -1.92 -5.62 -12.66
N VAL A 41 -1.94 -5.12 -11.43
CA VAL A 41 -1.64 -5.93 -10.23
C VAL A 41 -2.71 -7.00 -10.00
N LYS A 42 -3.99 -6.69 -10.22
CA LYS A 42 -5.07 -7.70 -10.18
C LYS A 42 -4.81 -8.88 -11.13
N GLU A 43 -4.44 -8.60 -12.37
CA GLU A 43 -4.14 -9.64 -13.35
C GLU A 43 -2.91 -10.46 -12.96
N LYS A 44 -1.87 -9.85 -12.35
CA LYS A 44 -0.72 -10.60 -11.82
C LYS A 44 -1.15 -11.59 -10.73
N TYR A 45 -1.99 -11.17 -9.79
CA TYR A 45 -2.51 -12.07 -8.75
C TYR A 45 -3.39 -13.16 -9.33
N LYS A 46 -4.26 -12.83 -10.28
CA LYS A 46 -5.08 -13.82 -10.99
C LYS A 46 -4.23 -14.89 -11.68
N ALA A 47 -3.18 -14.47 -12.36
CA ALA A 47 -2.23 -15.40 -12.99
C ALA A 47 -1.50 -16.26 -11.95
N GLN A 48 -1.05 -15.66 -10.84
CA GLN A 48 -0.35 -16.39 -9.77
C GLN A 48 -1.26 -17.44 -9.12
N VAL A 49 -2.51 -17.11 -8.81
CA VAL A 49 -3.49 -18.05 -8.28
C VAL A 49 -3.83 -19.15 -9.30
N GLY A 50 -3.90 -18.81 -10.59
CA GLY A 50 -4.14 -19.76 -11.67
C GLY A 50 -2.98 -20.74 -11.93
N ALA A 51 -1.78 -20.47 -11.46
CA ALA A 51 -0.59 -21.26 -11.70
C ALA A 51 -0.54 -22.59 -10.93
N GLY A 52 -1.31 -22.73 -9.85
CA GLY A 52 -1.29 -23.94 -9.03
C GLY A 52 -2.41 -23.98 -7.97
N PRO A 53 -2.46 -25.00 -7.12
CA PRO A 53 -3.48 -25.16 -6.09
C PRO A 53 -3.17 -24.36 -4.80
N ASP A 54 -2.03 -23.72 -4.71
CA ASP A 54 -1.52 -23.08 -3.50
C ASP A 54 -2.30 -21.81 -3.14
N THR A 55 -2.23 -21.41 -1.88
CA THR A 55 -2.76 -20.14 -1.37
C THR A 55 -1.73 -19.03 -1.59
N VAL A 56 -2.14 -17.94 -2.19
CA VAL A 56 -1.29 -16.78 -2.47
C VAL A 56 -1.47 -15.70 -1.40
N ALA A 57 -0.40 -15.18 -0.84
CA ALA A 57 -0.42 -14.06 0.09
C ALA A 57 -0.38 -12.72 -0.68
N ASP A 58 -1.14 -11.73 -0.22
CA ASP A 58 -1.11 -10.37 -0.78
C ASP A 58 0.12 -9.60 -0.29
N MET A 59 0.94 -9.11 -1.23
CA MET A 59 2.16 -8.36 -0.97
C MET A 59 2.00 -6.84 -1.20
N ARG A 60 0.79 -6.34 -1.46
CA ARG A 60 0.55 -4.92 -1.68
C ARG A 60 0.85 -4.06 -0.45
N CYS A 61 0.66 -4.61 0.75
CA CYS A 61 1.07 -3.99 1.99
C CYS A 61 2.42 -4.58 2.46
N PRO A 62 3.52 -3.82 2.48
CA PRO A 62 4.84 -4.37 2.82
C PRO A 62 4.94 -4.86 4.26
N VAL A 63 4.16 -4.30 5.18
CA VAL A 63 4.12 -4.78 6.57
C VAL A 63 3.41 -6.13 6.66
N ALA A 64 2.20 -6.25 6.09
CA ALA A 64 1.44 -7.49 6.09
C ALA A 64 2.16 -8.60 5.31
N GLY A 65 2.77 -8.26 4.17
CA GLY A 65 3.59 -9.21 3.40
C GLY A 65 4.78 -9.74 4.19
N ARG A 66 5.44 -8.89 4.95
CA ARG A 66 6.53 -9.31 5.86
C ARG A 66 6.03 -10.25 6.96
N MET A 67 4.86 -9.97 7.54
CA MET A 67 4.25 -10.87 8.54
C MET A 67 3.99 -12.27 7.97
N ALA A 68 3.50 -12.36 6.74
CA ALA A 68 3.30 -13.65 6.06
C ALA A 68 4.63 -14.37 5.80
N ALA A 69 5.66 -13.65 5.37
CA ALA A 69 7.01 -14.20 5.15
C ALA A 69 7.64 -14.68 6.46
N ASP A 70 7.54 -13.90 7.54
CA ASP A 70 8.05 -14.26 8.86
C ASP A 70 7.32 -15.48 9.46
N TYR A 71 6.01 -15.60 9.17
CA TYR A 71 5.27 -16.78 9.56
C TYR A 71 5.82 -18.03 8.86
N LEU A 72 6.02 -18.01 7.55
CA LEU A 72 6.60 -19.12 6.80
C LEU A 72 8.02 -19.46 7.30
N TYR A 73 8.83 -18.45 7.55
CA TYR A 73 10.17 -18.64 8.10
C TYR A 73 10.13 -19.41 9.42
N ARG A 74 9.26 -19.02 10.36
CA ARG A 74 9.11 -19.68 11.67
C ARG A 74 8.57 -21.12 11.57
N GLN A 75 7.82 -21.44 10.53
CA GLN A 75 7.35 -22.82 10.30
C GLN A 75 8.44 -23.76 9.76
N GLY A 76 9.68 -23.27 9.56
CA GLY A 76 10.78 -24.04 8.97
C GLY A 76 10.60 -24.26 7.46
N GLU A 77 9.69 -23.53 6.85
CA GLU A 77 9.46 -23.52 5.41
C GLU A 77 10.42 -22.51 4.76
N HIS A 78 11.74 -22.70 4.99
CA HIS A 78 12.77 -21.84 4.44
C HIS A 78 12.78 -21.92 2.92
N GLY A 79 12.46 -20.78 2.32
CA GLY A 79 12.46 -20.59 0.91
C GLY A 79 13.82 -20.80 0.25
N SER A 80 13.87 -21.81 -0.51
CA SER A 80 14.62 -21.88 -1.75
C SER A 80 13.64 -22.25 -2.84
N GLY A 81 12.58 -21.49 -3.10
CA GLY A 81 11.72 -21.62 -4.29
C GLY A 81 11.15 -23.01 -4.62
N GLU A 82 11.48 -24.04 -3.87
CA GLU A 82 10.98 -25.39 -4.07
C GLU A 82 9.90 -25.72 -3.05
N PRO A 83 8.68 -26.13 -3.50
CA PRO A 83 7.64 -26.60 -2.62
C PRO A 83 8.12 -27.84 -1.86
N ILE A 84 8.02 -27.83 -0.53
CA ILE A 84 8.33 -29.02 0.29
C ILE A 84 7.34 -30.13 -0.11
N ARG A 85 7.81 -31.03 -0.95
CA ARG A 85 7.08 -32.25 -1.33
C ARG A 85 6.96 -33.14 -0.11
N GLY A 86 5.77 -33.21 0.48
CA GLY A 86 5.51 -34.16 1.56
C GLY A 86 4.39 -33.79 2.54
N LYS A 87 3.91 -32.55 2.58
CA LYS A 87 2.73 -32.19 3.39
C LYS A 87 1.46 -32.25 2.54
N GLN A 88 0.45 -32.98 2.98
CA GLN A 88 -0.87 -32.99 2.35
C GLN A 88 -1.53 -31.61 2.51
N GLY A 89 -1.89 -30.95 1.41
CA GLY A 89 -2.63 -29.70 1.36
C GLY A 89 -1.91 -28.58 0.62
N PRO A 90 -2.58 -27.42 0.39
CA PRO A 90 -2.00 -26.28 -0.28
C PRO A 90 -0.86 -25.66 0.55
N SER A 91 0.16 -25.16 -0.11
CA SER A 91 1.23 -24.35 0.50
C SER A 91 0.84 -22.88 0.48
N LEU A 92 1.46 -22.07 1.34
CA LEU A 92 1.37 -20.60 1.28
C LEU A 92 2.48 -20.08 0.37
N VAL A 93 2.12 -19.30 -0.64
CA VAL A 93 3.06 -18.70 -1.61
C VAL A 93 3.15 -17.21 -1.36
N ILE A 94 4.38 -16.72 -1.23
CA ILE A 94 4.71 -15.29 -1.23
C ILE A 94 5.09 -14.91 -2.67
N PRO A 95 4.21 -14.25 -3.44
CA PRO A 95 4.51 -13.91 -4.82
C PRO A 95 5.48 -12.73 -4.89
N ASP A 96 6.30 -12.69 -5.95
CA ASP A 96 7.11 -11.52 -6.30
C ASP A 96 6.25 -10.48 -7.05
N ILE A 97 5.31 -9.89 -6.32
CA ILE A 97 4.41 -8.84 -6.84
C ILE A 97 4.57 -7.61 -5.99
N GLU A 98 5.16 -6.56 -6.57
CA GLU A 98 5.38 -5.29 -5.89
C GLU A 98 4.04 -4.58 -5.56
N PRO A 99 4.00 -3.76 -4.50
CA PRO A 99 2.88 -2.85 -4.22
C PRO A 99 2.51 -1.97 -5.41
N ILE A 100 1.22 -1.67 -5.58
CA ILE A 100 0.72 -0.80 -6.66
C ILE A 100 1.47 0.53 -6.69
N LEU A 101 1.73 1.11 -5.52
CA LEU A 101 2.46 2.38 -5.39
C LEU A 101 3.88 2.29 -5.96
N ILE A 102 4.56 1.17 -5.80
CA ILE A 102 5.89 0.95 -6.37
C ILE A 102 5.83 0.91 -7.91
N HIS A 103 4.83 0.26 -8.48
CA HIS A 103 4.61 0.29 -9.93
C HIS A 103 4.34 1.72 -10.43
N CYS A 104 3.52 2.51 -9.72
CA CYS A 104 3.29 3.92 -10.03
C CYS A 104 4.61 4.71 -10.02
N ALA A 105 5.42 4.51 -8.99
CA ALA A 105 6.69 5.21 -8.85
C ALA A 105 7.70 4.83 -9.95
N ARG A 106 7.78 3.56 -10.33
CA ARG A 106 8.64 3.12 -11.44
C ARG A 106 8.22 3.75 -12.76
N GLU A 107 6.92 3.82 -13.05
CA GLU A 107 6.42 4.51 -14.24
C GLU A 107 6.84 5.98 -14.21
N ILE A 108 6.54 6.71 -13.14
CA ILE A 108 6.81 8.13 -13.02
C ILE A 108 8.31 8.43 -13.09
N SER A 109 9.14 7.62 -12.42
CA SER A 109 10.60 7.76 -12.46
C SER A 109 11.15 7.56 -13.88
N GLY A 110 10.58 6.65 -14.66
CA GLY A 110 11.01 6.33 -16.02
C GLY A 110 10.43 7.23 -17.11
N ARG A 111 9.51 8.14 -16.81
CA ARG A 111 8.87 9.01 -17.80
C ARG A 111 9.82 10.05 -18.35
N ARG A 112 9.92 10.10 -19.69
CA ARG A 112 10.80 11.04 -20.41
C ARG A 112 10.37 12.49 -20.28
N ASP A 113 9.08 12.74 -20.21
CA ASP A 113 8.47 14.08 -20.04
C ASP A 113 8.70 14.68 -18.64
N LEU A 114 9.21 13.88 -17.69
CA LEU A 114 9.54 14.28 -16.32
C LEU A 114 11.05 14.22 -16.01
N CYS A 115 11.88 14.08 -17.05
CA CYS A 115 13.32 13.83 -16.87
C CYS A 115 14.10 15.04 -16.34
N ASP A 116 13.55 16.25 -16.42
CA ASP A 116 14.14 17.51 -16.02
C ASP A 116 13.89 17.88 -14.55
N GLY A 117 13.23 17.04 -13.80
CA GLY A 117 12.81 17.36 -12.45
C GLY A 117 12.90 16.23 -11.44
N GLN A 118 12.88 16.64 -10.17
CA GLN A 118 12.73 15.76 -9.01
C GLN A 118 11.31 15.24 -8.93
N LYS A 119 11.15 13.95 -8.64
CA LYS A 119 9.85 13.29 -8.45
C LYS A 119 9.66 12.99 -6.97
N LEU A 120 8.58 13.46 -6.40
CA LEU A 120 8.14 13.15 -5.05
C LEU A 120 6.97 12.16 -5.14
N ILE A 121 7.09 11.04 -4.44
CA ILE A 121 6.04 10.03 -4.35
C ILE A 121 5.52 10.01 -2.92
N THR A 122 4.30 10.44 -2.69
CA THR A 122 3.74 10.41 -1.34
C THR A 122 3.16 9.05 -1.00
N THR A 123 3.32 8.64 0.25
CA THR A 123 2.87 7.34 0.75
C THR A 123 1.90 7.50 1.92
N PRO A 124 0.98 6.55 2.14
CA PRO A 124 0.09 6.57 3.30
C PRO A 124 0.77 6.07 4.58
N CYS A 125 1.95 5.48 4.50
CA CYS A 125 2.69 4.97 5.66
C CYS A 125 4.20 5.00 5.43
N GLN A 126 4.96 4.99 6.54
CA GLN A 126 6.43 5.01 6.52
C GLN A 126 7.01 3.75 5.87
N ALA A 127 6.42 2.58 6.11
CA ALA A 127 6.92 1.33 5.53
C ALA A 127 6.95 1.33 3.99
N LEU A 128 5.95 1.94 3.33
CA LEU A 128 5.96 2.13 1.88
C LEU A 128 6.98 3.18 1.43
N ALA A 129 7.19 4.24 2.21
CA ALA A 129 8.22 5.23 1.91
C ALA A 129 9.62 4.61 1.96
N ASP A 130 9.90 3.82 2.99
CA ASP A 130 11.19 3.14 3.16
C ASP A 130 11.42 2.11 2.04
N ALA A 131 10.42 1.28 1.74
CA ALA A 131 10.49 0.31 0.66
C ALA A 131 10.75 1.00 -0.71
N GLY A 132 10.09 2.12 -0.96
CA GLY A 132 10.28 2.90 -2.18
C GLY A 132 11.68 3.52 -2.26
N ASN A 133 12.18 4.13 -1.20
CA ASN A 133 13.51 4.73 -1.16
C ASN A 133 14.64 3.69 -1.30
N ALA A 134 14.43 2.47 -0.80
CA ALA A 134 15.39 1.37 -0.97
C ALA A 134 15.62 1.00 -2.45
N LEU A 135 14.67 1.30 -3.35
CA LEU A 135 14.81 1.06 -4.79
C LEU A 135 15.78 2.00 -5.49
N LYS A 136 16.13 3.13 -4.88
CA LYS A 136 17.04 4.15 -5.42
C LYS A 136 16.67 4.59 -6.85
N LEU A 137 15.38 4.81 -7.09
CA LEU A 137 14.88 5.25 -8.40
C LEU A 137 15.44 6.65 -8.73
N LYS A 138 15.79 6.85 -10.01
CA LYS A 138 16.44 8.07 -10.49
C LYS A 138 15.60 9.31 -10.19
N ASP A 139 16.21 10.31 -9.56
CA ASP A 139 15.60 11.60 -9.20
C ASP A 139 14.23 11.46 -8.51
N THR A 140 14.03 10.36 -7.77
CA THR A 140 12.75 10.01 -7.15
C THR A 140 12.94 9.77 -5.66
N ARG A 141 12.11 10.44 -4.86
CA ARG A 141 12.10 10.34 -3.41
C ARG A 141 10.71 10.00 -2.93
N PHE A 142 10.65 9.06 -1.99
CA PHE A 142 9.41 8.70 -1.31
C PHE A 142 9.37 9.34 0.07
N LEU A 143 8.20 9.83 0.46
CA LEU A 143 7.95 10.38 1.78
C LEU A 143 6.48 10.18 2.14
N THR A 144 6.19 10.10 3.42
CA THR A 144 4.80 10.09 3.85
C THR A 144 4.14 11.44 3.55
N TRP A 145 2.81 11.48 3.47
CA TRP A 145 2.10 12.74 3.30
C TRP A 145 2.39 13.71 4.46
N ASN A 146 2.33 13.20 5.70
CA ASN A 146 2.67 13.99 6.89
C ASN A 146 4.11 14.48 6.87
N GLY A 147 5.05 13.65 6.38
CA GLY A 147 6.45 14.02 6.21
C GLY A 147 6.63 15.16 5.19
N LEU A 148 5.84 15.16 4.11
CA LEU A 148 5.84 16.27 3.14
C LEU A 148 5.35 17.57 3.79
N LEU A 149 4.23 17.53 4.50
CA LEU A 149 3.68 18.71 5.18
C LEU A 149 4.69 19.28 6.20
N GLN A 150 5.30 18.40 6.99
CA GLN A 150 6.33 18.79 7.96
C GLN A 150 7.56 19.43 7.28
N GLU A 151 8.04 18.86 6.19
CA GLU A 151 9.19 19.39 5.44
C GLU A 151 8.90 20.76 4.83
N LEU A 152 7.67 20.99 4.37
CA LEU A 152 7.24 22.27 3.82
C LEU A 152 6.87 23.31 4.89
N GLY A 153 6.74 22.89 6.16
CA GLY A 153 6.31 23.74 7.26
C GLY A 153 4.91 24.33 7.06
N ASP A 154 4.03 23.58 6.41
CA ASP A 154 2.71 24.06 5.99
C ASP A 154 1.63 22.98 6.12
N THR A 155 0.39 23.42 6.07
CA THR A 155 -0.80 22.56 6.10
C THR A 155 -1.71 22.88 4.93
N VAL A 156 -2.51 21.91 4.50
CA VAL A 156 -3.54 22.15 3.48
C VAL A 156 -4.81 22.65 4.18
N GLU A 157 -5.21 23.86 3.90
CA GLU A 157 -6.47 24.44 4.37
C GLU A 157 -7.64 23.92 3.52
N GLY A 158 -8.68 23.41 4.17
CA GLY A 158 -9.89 22.91 3.49
C GLY A 158 -9.93 21.39 3.29
N THR A 159 -10.26 20.68 4.36
CA THR A 159 -10.50 19.23 4.32
C THR A 159 -11.84 18.90 3.69
N CYS A 160 -11.92 17.83 2.89
CA CYS A 160 -13.16 17.31 2.31
C CYS A 160 -14.04 16.56 3.31
N ALA A 161 -13.50 16.15 4.45
CA ALA A 161 -14.13 15.16 5.31
C ALA A 161 -14.26 15.63 6.75
N GLU A 162 -15.37 15.26 7.38
CA GLU A 162 -15.48 15.25 8.83
C GLU A 162 -14.50 14.23 9.40
N TYR A 163 -13.75 14.63 10.44
CA TYR A 163 -12.87 13.72 11.14
C TYR A 163 -13.66 12.54 11.70
N SER A 164 -13.24 11.32 11.40
CA SER A 164 -13.72 10.14 12.11
C SER A 164 -12.66 9.68 13.11
N VAL A 165 -13.10 9.40 14.34
CA VAL A 165 -12.22 8.79 15.37
C VAL A 165 -12.53 7.31 15.40
N GLN A 166 -11.59 6.48 14.95
CA GLN A 166 -11.66 5.03 15.09
C GLN A 166 -10.47 4.54 15.91
N ALA A 167 -10.74 3.77 16.96
CA ALA A 167 -9.71 3.19 17.83
C ALA A 167 -8.70 4.23 18.39
N GLY A 168 -9.14 5.48 18.64
CA GLY A 168 -8.29 6.55 19.17
C GLY A 168 -7.36 7.23 18.17
N VAL A 169 -7.50 6.92 16.89
CA VAL A 169 -6.77 7.56 15.79
C VAL A 169 -7.71 8.50 15.03
N LYS A 170 -7.33 9.78 14.92
CA LYS A 170 -8.05 10.72 14.06
C LYS A 170 -7.67 10.50 12.60
N THR A 171 -8.62 10.07 11.82
CA THR A 171 -8.52 10.08 10.37
C THR A 171 -9.50 11.09 9.79
N CYS A 172 -9.08 11.79 8.76
CA CYS A 172 -9.95 12.74 8.07
C CYS A 172 -10.87 12.09 7.02
N LEU A 173 -10.88 10.76 6.92
CA LEU A 173 -11.73 10.03 5.98
C LEU A 173 -12.60 9.03 6.71
N LYS A 174 -13.91 9.01 6.37
CA LYS A 174 -14.87 8.01 6.89
C LYS A 174 -14.63 6.62 6.32
N SER A 175 -14.08 6.54 5.11
CA SER A 175 -13.76 5.29 4.41
C SER A 175 -12.45 5.43 3.64
N SER A 176 -11.74 4.33 3.52
CA SER A 176 -10.47 4.31 2.80
C SER A 176 -10.70 4.32 1.28
N PRO A 177 -9.96 5.14 0.51
CA PRO A 177 -9.85 4.96 -0.94
C PRO A 177 -9.00 3.73 -1.31
N ILE A 178 -8.34 3.12 -0.33
CA ILE A 178 -7.65 1.83 -0.44
C ILE A 178 -8.24 0.91 0.62
N PRO A 179 -9.49 0.42 0.42
CA PRO A 179 -10.19 -0.43 1.38
C PRO A 179 -9.74 -1.88 1.25
N PRO A 180 -10.10 -2.76 2.21
CA PRO A 180 -10.14 -4.20 1.97
C PRO A 180 -11.14 -4.53 0.84
N GLY A 181 -11.02 -5.72 0.25
CA GLY A 181 -11.89 -6.16 -0.84
C GLY A 181 -11.37 -5.84 -2.25
N PHE A 182 -10.09 -5.53 -2.38
CA PHE A 182 -9.49 -5.23 -3.69
C PHE A 182 -9.67 -6.36 -4.70
N PHE A 183 -9.73 -7.62 -4.26
CA PHE A 183 -9.82 -8.80 -5.11
C PHE A 183 -11.23 -9.40 -5.21
N GLU A 184 -12.25 -8.83 -4.57
CA GLU A 184 -13.61 -9.39 -4.51
C GLU A 184 -14.21 -9.76 -5.88
N ASN A 185 -13.91 -8.99 -6.93
CA ASN A 185 -14.49 -9.18 -8.26
C ASN A 185 -13.66 -10.08 -9.19
N LEU A 186 -12.69 -10.83 -8.67
CA LEU A 186 -11.84 -11.70 -9.48
C LEU A 186 -12.39 -13.13 -9.62
N GLY A 187 -13.46 -13.51 -8.91
CA GLY A 187 -13.96 -14.86 -8.88
C GLY A 187 -12.99 -15.87 -8.22
N ILE A 188 -12.10 -15.36 -7.37
CA ILE A 188 -11.12 -16.13 -6.59
C ILE A 188 -11.64 -16.24 -5.17
N ASP A 189 -11.57 -17.44 -4.58
CA ASP A 189 -11.86 -17.64 -3.16
C ASP A 189 -10.84 -16.86 -2.33
N THR A 190 -11.30 -15.74 -1.76
CA THR A 190 -10.44 -14.72 -1.13
C THR A 190 -10.95 -14.39 0.26
N VAL A 191 -10.03 -14.28 1.21
CA VAL A 191 -10.30 -13.65 2.52
C VAL A 191 -9.61 -12.29 2.55
N SER A 192 -10.30 -11.28 3.11
CA SER A 192 -9.75 -9.93 3.29
C SER A 192 -9.53 -9.64 4.77
N LEU A 193 -8.29 -9.38 5.16
CA LEU A 193 -7.87 -9.15 6.54
C LEU A 193 -7.36 -7.72 6.71
N THR A 194 -7.73 -7.09 7.82
CA THR A 194 -7.17 -5.79 8.21
C THR A 194 -6.78 -5.79 9.68
N GLY A 195 -5.71 -5.09 10.00
CA GLY A 195 -5.15 -5.05 11.36
C GLY A 195 -4.12 -6.15 11.61
N GLU A 196 -3.04 -5.77 12.27
CA GLU A 196 -1.89 -6.65 12.53
C GLU A 196 -2.28 -7.90 13.33
N GLU A 197 -3.10 -7.74 14.37
CA GLU A 197 -3.53 -8.82 15.25
C GLU A 197 -4.36 -9.87 14.48
N ASN A 198 -5.36 -9.42 13.70
CA ASN A 198 -6.19 -10.31 12.89
C ASN A 198 -5.36 -11.11 11.87
N ILE A 199 -4.37 -10.46 11.25
CA ILE A 199 -3.47 -11.13 10.30
C ILE A 199 -2.66 -12.21 11.01
N ARG A 200 -2.11 -11.90 12.19
CA ARG A 200 -1.31 -12.83 12.98
C ARG A 200 -2.14 -14.06 13.38
N GLU A 201 -3.29 -13.84 14.01
CA GLU A 201 -4.20 -14.91 14.44
C GLU A 201 -4.64 -15.80 13.29
N TYR A 202 -4.93 -15.20 12.14
CA TYR A 202 -5.35 -15.94 10.94
C TYR A 202 -4.27 -16.91 10.44
N PHE A 203 -3.01 -16.48 10.42
CA PHE A 203 -1.90 -17.33 10.02
C PHE A 203 -1.59 -18.41 11.07
N GLU A 204 -1.59 -18.08 12.36
CA GLU A 204 -1.37 -19.03 13.46
C GLU A 204 -2.44 -20.14 13.49
N GLY A 205 -3.70 -19.77 13.22
CA GLY A 205 -4.81 -20.70 13.08
C GLY A 205 -4.77 -21.56 11.81
N LYS A 206 -3.83 -21.29 10.88
CA LYS A 206 -3.69 -21.97 9.58
C LYS A 206 -4.95 -21.92 8.70
N SER A 207 -5.83 -20.97 8.92
CA SER A 207 -7.09 -20.80 8.18
C SER A 207 -6.88 -20.47 6.70
N TRP A 208 -5.69 -19.96 6.34
CA TRP A 208 -5.28 -19.69 4.98
C TRP A 208 -5.33 -20.93 4.04
N LYS A 209 -5.28 -22.14 4.59
CA LYS A 209 -5.37 -23.38 3.80
C LYS A 209 -6.74 -23.60 3.15
N GLN A 210 -7.73 -22.81 3.52
CA GLN A 210 -9.12 -22.97 3.04
C GLN A 210 -9.45 -22.00 1.90
N VAL A 211 -8.54 -21.09 1.55
CA VAL A 211 -8.75 -20.05 0.53
C VAL A 211 -7.61 -20.06 -0.50
N ARG A 212 -7.84 -19.39 -1.61
CA ARG A 212 -6.87 -19.27 -2.70
C ARG A 212 -6.04 -18.01 -2.65
N LEU A 213 -6.56 -16.96 -2.00
CA LEU A 213 -5.91 -15.67 -1.88
C LEU A 213 -6.18 -15.08 -0.49
N VAL A 214 -5.13 -14.65 0.20
CA VAL A 214 -5.23 -13.91 1.46
C VAL A 214 -4.88 -12.46 1.18
N GLU A 215 -5.90 -11.61 1.09
CA GLU A 215 -5.74 -10.16 1.02
C GLU A 215 -5.42 -9.59 2.39
N MET A 216 -4.42 -8.70 2.47
CA MET A 216 -3.94 -8.22 3.76
C MET A 216 -3.59 -6.74 3.73
N LEU A 217 -4.16 -5.98 4.68
CA LEU A 217 -3.77 -4.61 4.97
C LEU A 217 -3.45 -4.48 6.46
N CYS A 218 -2.22 -4.09 6.81
CA CYS A 218 -1.81 -3.95 8.21
C CYS A 218 -2.63 -2.90 8.97
N CYS A 219 -2.98 -1.79 8.30
CA CYS A 219 -3.82 -0.77 8.91
C CYS A 219 -5.27 -1.24 8.99
N HIS A 220 -5.90 -1.09 10.17
CA HIS A 220 -7.30 -1.44 10.38
C HIS A 220 -8.20 -0.67 9.40
N MET A 221 -9.15 -1.36 8.74
CA MET A 221 -10.09 -0.79 7.75
C MET A 221 -9.46 -0.13 6.51
N GLY A 222 -8.13 -0.18 6.34
CA GLY A 222 -7.45 0.31 5.14
C GLY A 222 -6.42 1.40 5.38
N CYS A 223 -5.77 1.83 4.29
CA CYS A 223 -4.60 2.72 4.34
C CYS A 223 -4.86 4.15 4.81
N HIS A 224 -6.13 4.58 4.99
CA HIS A 224 -6.46 5.88 5.58
C HIS A 224 -6.11 5.95 7.09
N ASN A 225 -5.85 4.81 7.72
CA ASN A 225 -5.35 4.68 9.09
C ASN A 225 -3.83 4.45 9.14
N GLY A 226 -3.12 4.71 8.05
CA GLY A 226 -1.66 4.62 8.01
C GLY A 226 -0.99 5.78 8.75
N ASP A 227 0.16 5.50 9.36
CA ASP A 227 0.97 6.45 10.14
C ASP A 227 1.51 7.65 9.34
N GLY A 228 1.46 7.58 8.02
CA GLY A 228 1.87 8.65 7.13
C GLY A 228 0.79 9.65 6.75
N VAL A 229 -0.47 9.41 7.15
CA VAL A 229 -1.62 10.27 6.82
C VAL A 229 -2.51 10.57 8.03
N THR A 230 -2.36 9.82 9.12
CA THR A 230 -3.10 10.05 10.38
C THR A 230 -2.39 11.06 11.25
N THR A 231 -3.16 11.81 12.06
CA THR A 231 -2.61 12.66 13.12
C THR A 231 -2.87 12.02 14.47
N ASP A 232 -1.80 11.69 15.20
CA ASP A 232 -1.89 11.26 16.60
C ASP A 232 -2.19 12.46 17.51
N GLU A 233 -3.30 12.42 18.25
CA GLU A 233 -3.57 13.43 19.29
C GLU A 233 -2.58 13.39 20.47
N LYS A 234 -1.78 12.33 20.57
CA LYS A 234 -0.79 12.17 21.65
C LYS A 234 0.53 12.86 21.41
N LYS A 235 0.71 13.56 20.29
CA LYS A 235 1.95 14.27 19.92
C LYS A 235 1.79 15.77 19.77
N VAL A 236 0.71 16.36 20.30
CA VAL A 236 0.57 17.83 20.46
C VAL A 236 0.74 18.19 21.92
#